data_dd538737deaeab0f5e2824d621af9c4e
#
_entry.id   dd538737deaeab0f5e2824d621af9c4e
#
_cell.length_a   1.000
_cell.length_b   1.000
_cell.length_c   1.000
_cell.angle_alpha   90.00
_cell.angle_beta   90.00
_cell.angle_gamma   90.00
#
_symmetry.space_group_name_H-M   'P 1'
#
loop_
_entity.id
_entity.type
_entity.pdbx_description
1 polymer ?
#
loop_
_entity_poly.entity_id
_entity_poly.type
_entity_poly.pdbx_seq_one_letter_code
_entity_poly.pdbx_strand_id
1 'polypeptide(L)'
;EGTLESPARITVFHNGVLIQNGFELKGGTYWHEPASYSQHDAKMPIKLQDHGNPVRFRNIWVREVAPIEGEQAKEPSYVDHSTGKKWKASEPKPE
;
A
#
# COMPACT_ATOMS: atom_id res chain seq x y z
N GLU A 1 21.34 -17.95 4.97
CA GLU A 1 20.48 -17.74 3.85
C GLU A 1 19.03 -17.57 4.27
N GLY A 2 18.39 -16.58 3.70
CA GLY A 2 17.03 -16.27 4.05
C GLY A 2 16.03 -16.93 3.14
N THR A 3 14.83 -17.11 3.67
CA THR A 3 13.68 -17.54 2.89
C THR A 3 12.73 -16.36 2.79
N LEU A 4 12.22 -16.10 1.59
CA LEU A 4 11.24 -15.03 1.41
C LEU A 4 9.92 -15.46 2.05
N GLU A 5 9.47 -14.73 3.08
CA GLU A 5 8.21 -15.02 3.74
C GLU A 5 7.02 -14.52 2.94
N SER A 6 7.15 -13.32 2.36
CA SER A 6 6.11 -12.74 1.53
C SER A 6 6.75 -11.74 0.58
N PRO A 7 6.22 -11.59 -0.64
CA PRO A 7 6.72 -10.59 -1.56
C PRO A 7 6.35 -9.19 -1.12
N ALA A 8 7.13 -8.21 -1.57
CA ALA A 8 6.82 -6.81 -1.33
C ALA A 8 5.65 -6.37 -2.19
N ARG A 9 4.83 -5.46 -1.68
CA ARG A 9 3.71 -4.87 -2.40
C ARG A 9 3.83 -3.37 -2.37
N ILE A 10 3.41 -2.72 -3.44
CA ILE A 10 3.50 -1.28 -3.56
C ILE A 10 2.18 -0.69 -4.05
N THR A 11 1.82 0.44 -3.48
CA THR A 11 0.70 1.24 -3.97
C THR A 11 1.26 2.61 -4.32
N VAL A 12 1.00 3.06 -5.54
CA VAL A 12 1.60 4.29 -6.07
C VAL A 12 0.53 5.19 -6.65
N PHE A 13 0.61 6.47 -6.27
CA PHE A 13 -0.17 7.53 -6.90
C PHE A 13 0.79 8.44 -7.66
N HIS A 14 0.42 8.78 -8.87
CA HIS A 14 1.18 9.73 -9.68
C HIS A 14 0.27 10.91 -10.00
N ASN A 15 0.62 12.08 -9.49
CA ASN A 15 -0.20 13.28 -9.62
C ASN A 15 -1.67 13.05 -9.20
N GLY A 16 -1.84 12.33 -8.09
CA GLY A 16 -3.17 12.03 -7.56
C GLY A 16 -3.90 10.87 -8.23
N VAL A 17 -3.28 10.25 -9.22
CA VAL A 17 -3.89 9.12 -9.93
C VAL A 17 -3.26 7.82 -9.44
N LEU A 18 -4.12 6.88 -9.03
CA LEU A 18 -3.68 5.57 -8.59
C LEU A 18 -3.20 4.76 -9.80
N ILE A 19 -1.91 4.46 -9.84
CA ILE A 19 -1.31 3.73 -10.96
C ILE A 19 -0.91 2.31 -10.59
N GLN A 20 -0.64 2.05 -9.31
CA GLN A 20 -0.40 0.69 -8.81
C GLN A 20 -1.11 0.57 -7.47
N ASN A 21 -1.80 -0.53 -7.26
CA ASN A 21 -2.57 -0.76 -6.05
C ASN A 21 -2.27 -2.15 -5.49
N GLY A 22 -1.46 -2.19 -4.43
CA GLY A 22 -1.06 -3.44 -3.82
C GLY A 22 -0.32 -4.36 -4.79
N PHE A 23 0.37 -3.76 -5.75
CA PHE A 23 1.06 -4.52 -6.80
C PHE A 23 2.21 -5.33 -6.20
N GLU A 24 2.23 -6.62 -6.50
CA GLU A 24 3.29 -7.51 -6.01
C GLU A 24 4.56 -7.30 -6.82
N LEU A 25 5.64 -6.99 -6.13
CA LEU A 25 6.93 -6.78 -6.75
C LEU A 25 7.66 -8.11 -6.88
N LYS A 26 8.37 -8.28 -8.00
CA LYS A 26 9.16 -9.49 -8.25
C LYS A 26 10.56 -9.42 -7.69
N GLY A 27 10.96 -8.27 -7.17
CA GLY A 27 12.28 -8.06 -6.58
C GLY A 27 12.92 -6.79 -7.08
N GLY A 28 14.22 -6.67 -6.86
CA GLY A 28 14.96 -5.50 -7.30
C GLY A 28 15.13 -5.43 -8.80
N THR A 29 15.47 -4.23 -9.28
CA THR A 29 15.75 -4.00 -10.70
C THR A 29 17.24 -4.14 -10.95
N TYR A 30 17.61 -5.01 -11.85
CA TYR A 30 19.00 -5.30 -12.18
C TYR A 30 19.27 -5.12 -13.66
N TRP A 31 20.53 -4.86 -13.99
CA TRP A 31 20.98 -4.68 -15.37
C TRP A 31 21.01 -6.04 -16.06
N HIS A 32 20.24 -6.16 -17.15
CA HIS A 32 20.20 -7.38 -17.99
C HIS A 32 19.82 -8.66 -17.24
N GLU A 33 19.20 -8.54 -16.08
CA GLU A 33 18.77 -9.70 -15.30
C GLU A 33 17.31 -9.54 -14.89
N PRO A 34 16.57 -10.66 -14.74
CA PRO A 34 15.21 -10.58 -14.22
C PRO A 34 15.22 -10.14 -12.77
N ALA A 35 14.11 -9.58 -12.32
CA ALA A 35 13.95 -9.17 -10.93
C ALA A 35 14.04 -10.38 -10.01
N SER A 36 14.69 -10.21 -8.86
CA SER A 36 14.81 -11.23 -7.84
C SER A 36 14.96 -10.60 -6.48
N TYR A 37 14.70 -11.38 -5.45
CA TYR A 37 14.87 -10.94 -4.07
C TYR A 37 16.22 -11.42 -3.53
N SER A 38 16.80 -10.59 -2.67
CA SER A 38 17.99 -10.97 -1.90
C SER A 38 17.78 -10.58 -0.46
N GLN A 39 18.40 -11.31 0.43
CA GLN A 39 18.34 -10.98 1.85
C GLN A 39 19.06 -9.66 2.11
N HIS A 40 18.48 -8.84 2.95
CA HIS A 40 19.06 -7.56 3.35
C HIS A 40 18.68 -7.25 4.79
N ASP A 41 19.33 -6.24 5.35
CA ASP A 41 19.02 -5.80 6.71
C ASP A 41 17.60 -5.28 6.80
N ALA A 42 17.00 -5.41 8.00
CA ALA A 42 15.65 -4.94 8.24
C ALA A 42 15.52 -3.42 8.10
N LYS A 43 16.60 -2.70 8.37
CA LYS A 43 16.63 -1.25 8.26
C LYS A 43 17.77 -0.84 7.35
N MET A 44 17.43 -0.08 6.33
CA MET A 44 18.41 0.42 5.36
C MET A 44 18.05 1.84 4.94
N PRO A 45 19.02 2.61 4.50
CA PRO A 45 18.74 3.97 4.06
C PRO A 45 17.94 4.01 2.77
N ILE A 46 17.17 5.08 2.60
CA ILE A 46 16.50 5.37 1.35
C ILE A 46 17.50 6.04 0.43
N LYS A 47 17.56 5.59 -0.81
CA LYS A 47 18.45 6.17 -1.83
C LYS A 47 17.65 6.84 -2.91
N LEU A 48 18.11 7.99 -3.33
CA LEU A 48 17.57 8.70 -4.48
C LEU A 48 18.57 8.54 -5.61
N GLN A 49 18.07 8.28 -6.79
CA GLN A 49 18.93 7.92 -7.91
C GLN A 49 18.72 8.85 -9.09
N ASP A 50 19.83 9.19 -9.76
CA ASP A 50 19.78 9.69 -11.12
C ASP A 50 20.46 8.66 -12.02
N HIS A 51 20.34 8.85 -13.31
CA HIS A 51 20.97 7.97 -14.28
C HIS A 51 21.64 8.79 -15.38
N GLY A 52 22.53 9.68 -14.93
CA GLY A 52 23.26 10.55 -15.83
C GLY A 52 22.51 11.80 -16.26
N ASN A 53 21.32 12.01 -15.74
CA ASN A 53 20.49 13.17 -16.04
C ASN A 53 20.39 14.08 -14.81
N PRO A 54 20.22 15.41 -15.01
CA PRO A 54 20.09 16.33 -13.88
C PRO A 54 18.70 16.22 -13.25
N VAL A 55 18.53 15.26 -12.35
CA VAL A 55 17.30 15.03 -11.62
C VAL A 55 17.28 15.87 -10.36
N ARG A 56 16.14 16.45 -10.05
CA ARG A 56 15.94 17.24 -8.82
C ARG A 56 14.84 16.60 -7.98
N PHE A 57 15.03 16.68 -6.66
CA PHE A 57 14.08 16.15 -5.69
C PHE A 57 13.73 17.26 -4.70
N ARG A 58 12.51 17.27 -4.24
CA ARG A 58 12.08 18.16 -3.16
C ARG A 58 10.86 17.60 -2.46
N ASN A 59 10.63 18.07 -1.21
CA ASN A 59 9.44 17.72 -0.44
C ASN A 59 9.24 16.21 -0.31
N ILE A 60 10.33 15.51 0.03
CA ILE A 60 10.28 14.06 0.23
C ILE A 60 10.02 13.80 1.70
N TRP A 61 8.96 13.04 1.96
CA TRP A 61 8.51 12.73 3.31
C TRP A 61 8.41 11.22 3.44
N VAL A 62 8.84 10.70 4.59
CA VAL A 62 8.77 9.27 4.88
C VAL A 62 8.14 9.10 6.25
N ARG A 63 7.22 8.18 6.35
CA ARG A 63 6.69 7.77 7.63
C ARG A 63 6.40 6.28 7.61
N GLU A 64 6.52 5.67 8.77
CA GLU A 64 6.11 4.29 8.95
C GLU A 64 4.59 4.24 8.98
N VAL A 65 4.01 3.28 8.26
CA VAL A 65 2.57 3.10 8.24
C VAL A 65 2.21 2.10 9.32
N ALA A 66 1.42 2.55 10.30
CA ALA A 66 0.94 1.67 11.35
C ALA A 66 -0.08 0.68 10.79
N PRO A 67 -0.15 -0.55 11.33
CA PRO A 67 -1.18 -1.48 10.91
C PRO A 67 -2.57 -0.90 11.11
N ILE A 68 -3.45 -1.16 10.16
CA ILE A 68 -4.84 -0.75 10.28
C ILE A 68 -5.54 -1.70 11.22
N GLU A 69 -6.10 -1.15 12.31
CA GLU A 69 -6.86 -1.92 13.26
C GLU A 69 -8.34 -1.79 12.95
N GLY A 70 -9.07 -2.88 13.11
CA GLY A 70 -10.48 -2.91 12.88
C GLY A 70 -10.92 -4.25 12.34
N GLU A 71 -12.21 -4.40 12.18
CA GLU A 71 -12.79 -5.59 11.63
C GLU A 71 -13.38 -5.29 10.26
N GLN A 72 -13.18 -6.21 9.35
CA GLN A 72 -13.83 -6.12 8.06
C GLN A 72 -15.31 -6.44 8.23
N ALA A 73 -16.18 -5.54 7.78
CA ALA A 73 -17.61 -5.80 7.81
C ALA A 73 -17.93 -6.93 6.84
N LYS A 74 -18.69 -7.90 7.30
CA LYS A 74 -19.09 -9.06 6.50
C LYS A 74 -20.33 -8.78 5.67
N GLU A 75 -21.06 -7.75 6.03
CA GLU A 75 -22.28 -7.37 5.32
C GLU A 75 -22.40 -5.86 5.27
N PRO A 76 -23.09 -5.31 4.29
CA PRO A 76 -23.30 -3.88 4.23
C PRO A 76 -24.10 -3.38 5.40
N SER A 77 -23.83 -2.15 5.81
CA SER A 77 -24.64 -1.44 6.78
C SER A 77 -25.24 -0.21 6.12
N TYR A 78 -26.38 0.21 6.62
CA TYR A 78 -27.12 1.34 6.07
C TYR A 78 -27.37 2.38 7.15
N VAL A 79 -27.56 3.60 6.73
CA VAL A 79 -27.93 4.69 7.63
C VAL A 79 -29.08 5.46 7.03
N ASP A 80 -30.08 5.75 7.86
CA ASP A 80 -31.15 6.65 7.47
C ASP A 80 -30.71 8.08 7.82
N HIS A 81 -30.44 8.87 6.81
CA HIS A 81 -29.90 10.21 6.99
C HIS A 81 -30.89 11.18 7.65
N SER A 82 -32.19 10.87 7.61
CA SER A 82 -33.18 11.73 8.26
C SER A 82 -33.32 11.44 9.75
N THR A 83 -33.09 10.20 10.19
CA THR A 83 -33.23 9.83 11.60
C THR A 83 -31.92 9.50 12.27
N GLY A 84 -30.84 9.22 11.48
CA GLY A 84 -29.57 8.79 12.00
C GLY A 84 -29.52 7.33 12.44
N LYS A 85 -30.59 6.60 12.25
CA LYS A 85 -30.64 5.18 12.62
C LYS A 85 -29.78 4.35 11.68
N LYS A 86 -29.16 3.29 12.20
CA LYS A 86 -28.28 2.40 11.45
C LYS A 86 -28.78 0.97 11.59
N TRP A 87 -28.60 0.18 10.54
CA TRP A 87 -28.92 -1.24 10.57
C TRP A 87 -28.05 -2.00 9.57
N LYS A 88 -27.90 -3.29 9.79
CA LYS A 88 -27.15 -4.17 8.87
C LYS A 88 -28.11 -4.74 7.84
N ALA A 89 -27.55 -5.20 6.72
CA ALA A 89 -28.36 -5.77 5.64
C ALA A 89 -29.24 -6.93 6.12
N SER A 90 -28.74 -7.71 7.08
CA SER A 90 -29.48 -8.85 7.65
C SER A 90 -30.57 -8.46 8.63
N GLU A 91 -30.61 -7.20 9.05
CA GLU A 91 -31.56 -6.69 10.02
C GLU A 91 -32.70 -5.97 9.33
N PRO A 92 -33.91 -5.95 9.91
CA PRO A 92 -34.97 -5.14 9.34
C PRO A 92 -34.68 -3.66 9.54
N LYS A 93 -35.15 -2.85 8.60
CA LYS A 93 -35.02 -1.39 8.74
C LYS A 93 -35.77 -0.94 10.00
N PRO A 94 -35.15 -0.16 10.88
CA PRO A 94 -35.83 0.35 12.06
C PRO A 94 -36.95 1.34 11.67
N GLU A 95 -38.03 1.27 12.42
CA GLU A 95 -39.15 2.18 12.24
C GLU A 95 -38.93 3.54 12.91
#